data_c2c2db27484d9cd71594f0883a1908da
#
_entry.id   c2c2db27484d9cd71594f0883a1908da
#
_cell.length_a   1.000
_cell.length_b   1.000
_cell.length_c   1.000
_cell.angle_alpha   90.00
_cell.angle_beta   90.00
_cell.angle_gamma   90.00
#
_symmetry.space_group_name_H-M   'P 1'
#
loop_
_entity.id
_entity.type
_entity.pdbx_description
1 polymer ?
#
loop_
_entity_poly.entity_id
_entity_poly.type
_entity_poly.pdbx_seq_one_letter_code
_entity_poly.pdbx_strand_id
1 'polypeptide(L)'
;VNIGNGHRGLVHQVKPECASEPSTDAHLRAAAALFVKVKAVARCAFLCAAAFTLSSCTDDTHLSFLNPQGPVASIQRTHFLEMVALLAIFVALPIFVLIPWFAWRYRYGAKSSRYTPKWAFSRTLEVAAWSGPAVIVALLAALVWRSTHALDPYKPLASGTPALRVLVIGYDWKWLFIYPDQGVASIGVLPLPAGQPVAMQLTSATVMQSLQIPALGSQIYAMGGMVTQLHLQADKPGRFMGENTMYNGDGFHQQRFTAVAMTPDAFNDWVKQTRARGVPLDASTLKLISERTTRAQLTAALGQSRASDGGIYFNHATSDIFSNVVMATMNGTVADPQTTGHAATSTVVNVVENATSLSAEQKP
;
A
#
# COMPACT_ATOMS: atom_id res chain seq x y z
N VAL A 1 -33.89 -99.35 29.41
CA VAL A 1 -35.18 -98.69 29.63
C VAL A 1 -35.34 -97.56 28.68
N ASN A 2 -35.77 -97.74 27.49
CA ASN A 2 -37.11 -97.67 26.94
C ASN A 2 -37.60 -96.27 26.59
N ILE A 3 -38.07 -96.14 25.38
CA ILE A 3 -39.15 -95.32 24.81
C ILE A 3 -38.68 -93.88 24.42
N GLY A 4 -38.89 -93.29 23.31
CA GLY A 4 -39.71 -93.58 22.13
C GLY A 4 -40.06 -92.27 21.43
N ASN A 5 -40.34 -92.36 20.15
CA ASN A 5 -41.10 -91.44 19.29
C ASN A 5 -40.59 -89.99 19.16
N GLY A 6 -40.19 -89.46 18.05
CA GLY A 6 -40.99 -89.42 16.81
C GLY A 6 -41.61 -88.03 16.66
N HIS A 7 -41.03 -87.16 15.84
CA HIS A 7 -41.81 -86.20 15.07
C HIS A 7 -41.05 -85.68 13.83
N ARG A 8 -41.67 -85.90 12.71
CA ARG A 8 -41.35 -85.28 11.44
C ARG A 8 -41.54 -83.77 11.53
N GLY A 9 -40.54 -82.99 11.16
CA GLY A 9 -40.64 -81.54 11.05
C GLY A 9 -39.96 -81.08 9.78
N LEU A 10 -40.74 -80.55 8.92
CA LEU A 10 -40.51 -79.93 7.62
C LEU A 10 -39.15 -79.23 7.46
N VAL A 11 -38.41 -79.67 6.43
CA VAL A 11 -37.27 -78.89 5.88
C VAL A 11 -37.84 -77.76 5.03
N HIS A 12 -37.82 -76.59 5.55
CA HIS A 12 -38.00 -75.37 4.77
C HIS A 12 -36.71 -75.16 3.97
N GLN A 13 -36.78 -75.35 2.67
CA GLN A 13 -35.75 -74.93 1.71
C GLN A 13 -35.78 -73.42 1.64
N VAL A 14 -34.77 -72.77 2.23
CA VAL A 14 -34.49 -71.38 2.00
C VAL A 14 -33.78 -71.28 0.64
N LYS A 15 -34.48 -70.77 -0.35
CA LYS A 15 -33.97 -70.39 -1.64
C LYS A 15 -32.91 -69.28 -1.47
N PRO A 16 -31.68 -69.40 -2.00
CA PRO A 16 -30.76 -68.29 -1.95
C PRO A 16 -31.26 -67.19 -2.91
N GLU A 17 -31.65 -66.06 -2.29
CA GLU A 17 -31.91 -64.85 -3.04
C GLU A 17 -30.60 -64.38 -3.70
N CYS A 18 -30.52 -64.42 -5.02
CA CYS A 18 -29.44 -63.88 -5.82
C CYS A 18 -29.41 -62.39 -5.56
N ALA A 19 -28.47 -61.92 -4.73
CA ALA A 19 -28.08 -60.53 -4.69
C ALA A 19 -27.56 -60.18 -6.08
N SER A 20 -28.32 -59.38 -6.84
CA SER A 20 -27.94 -58.85 -8.12
C SER A 20 -26.72 -57.96 -7.93
N GLU A 21 -25.57 -58.35 -8.45
CA GLU A 21 -24.41 -57.50 -8.56
C GLU A 21 -24.81 -56.18 -9.27
N PRO A 22 -24.47 -55.03 -8.72
CA PRO A 22 -24.74 -53.78 -9.41
C PRO A 22 -24.00 -53.78 -10.74
N SER A 23 -24.76 -53.65 -11.81
CA SER A 23 -24.27 -53.76 -13.18
C SER A 23 -23.15 -52.72 -13.40
N THR A 24 -22.08 -53.14 -14.07
CA THR A 24 -20.92 -52.33 -14.48
C THR A 24 -21.32 -51.00 -15.15
N ASP A 25 -22.50 -51.00 -15.78
CA ASP A 25 -23.12 -49.80 -16.37
C ASP A 25 -23.52 -48.70 -15.38
N ALA A 26 -23.89 -49.03 -14.16
CA ALA A 26 -24.24 -48.06 -13.13
C ALA A 26 -22.99 -47.28 -12.66
N HIS A 27 -21.87 -47.95 -12.53
CA HIS A 27 -20.59 -47.32 -12.18
C HIS A 27 -20.03 -46.43 -13.29
N LEU A 28 -20.20 -46.86 -14.55
CA LEU A 28 -19.80 -46.07 -15.73
C LEU A 28 -20.67 -44.79 -15.86
N ARG A 29 -21.99 -44.88 -15.64
CA ARG A 29 -22.89 -43.73 -15.65
C ARG A 29 -22.63 -42.78 -14.51
N ALA A 30 -22.32 -43.28 -13.30
CA ALA A 30 -21.94 -42.43 -12.16
C ALA A 30 -20.60 -41.71 -12.40
N ALA A 31 -19.62 -42.38 -12.98
CA ALA A 31 -18.32 -41.79 -13.34
C ALA A 31 -18.49 -40.71 -14.44
N ALA A 32 -19.29 -40.99 -15.46
CA ALA A 32 -19.59 -40.00 -16.52
C ALA A 32 -20.33 -38.75 -15.96
N ALA A 33 -21.31 -38.96 -15.08
CA ALA A 33 -22.02 -37.84 -14.43
C ALA A 33 -21.10 -37.00 -13.52
N LEU A 34 -20.15 -37.67 -12.83
CA LEU A 34 -19.14 -36.93 -12.02
C LEU A 34 -18.20 -36.11 -12.91
N PHE A 35 -17.78 -36.66 -14.04
CA PHE A 35 -16.91 -35.99 -15.00
C PHE A 35 -17.58 -34.77 -15.63
N VAL A 36 -18.89 -34.83 -15.92
CA VAL A 36 -19.69 -33.71 -16.41
C VAL A 36 -19.82 -32.61 -15.32
N LYS A 37 -20.07 -32.99 -14.08
CA LYS A 37 -20.15 -32.06 -12.94
C LYS A 37 -18.82 -31.36 -12.70
N VAL A 38 -17.70 -32.05 -12.73
CA VAL A 38 -16.34 -31.48 -12.57
C VAL A 38 -16.03 -30.49 -13.70
N LYS A 39 -16.37 -30.82 -14.96
CA LYS A 39 -16.21 -29.90 -16.08
C LYS A 39 -17.10 -28.67 -15.95
N ALA A 40 -18.32 -28.81 -15.44
CA ALA A 40 -19.22 -27.69 -15.19
C ALA A 40 -18.69 -26.75 -14.09
N VAL A 41 -18.20 -27.31 -12.97
CA VAL A 41 -17.59 -26.54 -11.89
C VAL A 41 -16.32 -25.83 -12.37
N ALA A 42 -15.45 -26.50 -13.13
CA ALA A 42 -14.25 -25.90 -13.70
C ALA A 42 -14.58 -24.73 -14.68
N ARG A 43 -15.65 -24.89 -15.49
CA ARG A 43 -16.13 -23.80 -16.38
C ARG A 43 -16.69 -22.64 -15.58
N CYS A 44 -17.50 -22.90 -14.55
CA CYS A 44 -18.01 -21.84 -13.66
C CYS A 44 -16.88 -21.12 -12.94
N ALA A 45 -15.89 -21.84 -12.40
CA ALA A 45 -14.72 -21.24 -11.75
C ALA A 45 -13.90 -20.36 -12.73
N PHE A 46 -13.71 -20.84 -13.97
CA PHE A 46 -13.03 -20.08 -15.02
C PHE A 46 -13.84 -18.82 -15.43
N LEU A 47 -15.15 -18.94 -15.57
CA LEU A 47 -16.02 -17.80 -15.87
C LEU A 47 -16.08 -16.78 -14.73
N CYS A 48 -16.11 -17.24 -13.47
CA CYS A 48 -16.01 -16.36 -12.29
C CYS A 48 -14.65 -15.66 -12.23
N ALA A 49 -13.55 -16.37 -12.49
CA ALA A 49 -12.22 -15.76 -12.55
C ALA A 49 -12.11 -14.73 -13.69
N ALA A 50 -12.65 -15.03 -14.87
CA ALA A 50 -12.71 -14.09 -15.99
C ALA A 50 -13.63 -12.89 -15.70
N ALA A 51 -14.75 -13.08 -15.01
CA ALA A 51 -15.62 -11.98 -14.58
C ALA A 51 -14.95 -11.09 -13.54
N PHE A 52 -14.15 -11.67 -12.61
CA PHE A 52 -13.35 -10.90 -11.65
C PHE A 52 -12.27 -10.05 -12.32
N THR A 53 -11.65 -10.54 -13.39
CA THR A 53 -10.65 -9.75 -14.14
C THR A 53 -11.29 -8.63 -14.97
N LEU A 54 -12.53 -8.78 -15.43
CA LEU A 54 -13.24 -7.78 -16.22
C LEU A 54 -13.85 -6.65 -15.36
N SER A 55 -14.20 -6.91 -14.10
CA SER A 55 -14.71 -5.88 -13.18
C SER A 55 -13.64 -4.94 -12.62
N SER A 56 -12.36 -5.19 -12.92
CA SER A 56 -11.23 -4.34 -12.51
C SER A 56 -11.04 -3.09 -13.39
N CYS A 57 -11.88 -2.87 -14.39
CA CYS A 57 -11.73 -1.77 -15.35
C CYS A 57 -12.63 -0.55 -15.03
N THR A 58 -12.99 -0.31 -13.79
CA THR A 58 -13.65 0.94 -13.42
C THR A 58 -12.61 2.01 -13.13
N ASP A 59 -12.66 3.03 -13.89
CA ASP A 59 -11.63 4.02 -14.24
C ASP A 59 -11.37 5.10 -13.20
N ASP A 60 -11.81 4.97 -11.96
CA ASP A 60 -11.76 6.04 -10.96
C ASP A 60 -10.72 5.81 -9.86
N THR A 61 -9.64 5.13 -10.20
CA THR A 61 -8.62 4.77 -9.22
C THR A 61 -7.41 5.72 -9.25
N HIS A 62 -7.63 6.99 -9.02
CA HIS A 62 -6.56 7.91 -8.63
C HIS A 62 -5.85 7.48 -7.33
N LEU A 63 -6.38 6.49 -6.65
CA LEU A 63 -5.81 5.76 -5.51
C LEU A 63 -5.01 4.53 -5.92
N SER A 64 -5.07 4.11 -7.17
CA SER A 64 -4.50 2.82 -7.55
C SER A 64 -2.98 2.89 -7.63
N PHE A 65 -2.35 2.23 -6.70
CA PHE A 65 -0.93 1.83 -6.76
C PHE A 65 -0.56 1.11 -8.08
N LEU A 66 -1.54 0.48 -8.75
CA LEU A 66 -1.35 -0.20 -10.03
C LEU A 66 -1.39 0.74 -11.23
N ASN A 67 -1.79 2.01 -11.05
CA ASN A 67 -1.79 3.05 -12.09
C ASN A 67 -0.77 4.15 -11.75
N PRO A 68 0.55 3.90 -11.92
CA PRO A 68 1.59 4.83 -11.57
C PRO A 68 1.57 6.07 -12.48
N GLN A 69 1.73 7.23 -11.87
CA GLN A 69 1.76 8.53 -12.56
C GLN A 69 3.09 9.25 -12.38
N GLY A 70 4.11 8.54 -11.87
CA GLY A 70 5.46 9.04 -11.69
C GLY A 70 6.52 7.93 -11.74
N PRO A 71 7.80 8.28 -11.87
CA PRO A 71 8.88 7.32 -12.06
C PRO A 71 9.05 6.41 -10.84
N VAL A 72 8.93 6.94 -9.61
CA VAL A 72 9.02 6.16 -8.36
C VAL A 72 7.90 5.13 -8.29
N ALA A 73 6.66 5.54 -8.55
CA ALA A 73 5.51 4.65 -8.53
C ALA A 73 5.59 3.56 -9.60
N SER A 74 6.16 3.87 -10.78
CA SER A 74 6.33 2.89 -11.87
C SER A 74 7.33 1.80 -11.50
N ILE A 75 8.45 2.15 -10.88
CA ILE A 75 9.46 1.21 -10.36
C ILE A 75 8.84 0.35 -9.25
N GLN A 76 8.13 0.97 -8.33
CA GLN A 76 7.46 0.29 -7.20
C GLN A 76 6.43 -0.73 -7.70
N ARG A 77 5.60 -0.37 -8.69
CA ARG A 77 4.68 -1.31 -9.35
C ARG A 77 5.40 -2.49 -9.96
N THR A 78 6.50 -2.25 -10.67
CA THR A 78 7.28 -3.32 -11.33
C THR A 78 7.79 -4.32 -10.30
N HIS A 79 8.43 -3.86 -9.23
CA HIS A 79 8.90 -4.73 -8.14
C HIS A 79 7.77 -5.47 -7.43
N PHE A 80 6.62 -4.83 -7.24
CA PHE A 80 5.45 -5.49 -6.68
C PHE A 80 4.96 -6.63 -7.57
N LEU A 81 4.87 -6.41 -8.89
CA LEU A 81 4.46 -7.45 -9.84
C LEU A 81 5.49 -8.58 -9.92
N GLU A 82 6.79 -8.29 -9.84
CA GLU A 82 7.85 -9.30 -9.76
C GLU A 82 7.65 -10.20 -8.52
N MET A 83 7.40 -9.63 -7.34
CA MET A 83 7.13 -10.39 -6.11
C MET A 83 5.85 -11.20 -6.20
N VAL A 84 4.77 -10.62 -6.72
CA VAL A 84 3.50 -11.32 -6.92
C VAL A 84 3.65 -12.48 -7.89
N ALA A 85 4.36 -12.29 -9.01
CA ALA A 85 4.61 -13.34 -9.99
C ALA A 85 5.44 -14.50 -9.38
N LEU A 86 6.47 -14.17 -8.60
CA LEU A 86 7.28 -15.17 -7.90
C LEU A 86 6.40 -16.00 -6.95
N LEU A 87 5.60 -15.36 -6.11
CA LEU A 87 4.71 -16.07 -5.17
C LEU A 87 3.60 -16.84 -5.90
N ALA A 88 3.04 -16.27 -6.97
CA ALA A 88 2.02 -16.96 -7.75
C ALA A 88 2.55 -18.24 -8.40
N ILE A 89 3.75 -18.19 -8.98
CA ILE A 89 4.34 -19.33 -9.70
C ILE A 89 4.89 -20.38 -8.73
N PHE A 90 5.61 -19.97 -7.70
CA PHE A 90 6.33 -20.92 -6.83
C PHE A 90 5.55 -21.36 -5.59
N VAL A 91 4.52 -20.64 -5.19
CA VAL A 91 3.70 -20.97 -4.02
C VAL A 91 2.27 -21.31 -4.43
N ALA A 92 1.55 -20.36 -5.03
CA ALA A 92 0.13 -20.55 -5.31
C ALA A 92 -0.12 -21.65 -6.36
N LEU A 93 0.56 -21.61 -7.50
CA LEU A 93 0.38 -22.59 -8.57
C LEU A 93 0.66 -24.04 -8.12
N PRO A 94 1.76 -24.36 -7.42
CA PRO A 94 1.96 -25.71 -6.89
C PRO A 94 0.84 -26.17 -5.95
N ILE A 95 0.33 -25.29 -5.09
CA ILE A 95 -0.76 -25.62 -4.18
C ILE A 95 -2.03 -25.97 -4.98
N PHE A 96 -2.41 -25.14 -5.94
CA PHE A 96 -3.59 -25.37 -6.79
C PHE A 96 -3.47 -26.62 -7.66
N VAL A 97 -2.26 -27.06 -8.01
CA VAL A 97 -2.00 -28.28 -8.79
C VAL A 97 -1.91 -29.51 -7.89
N LEU A 98 -1.13 -29.42 -6.81
CA LEU A 98 -0.83 -30.59 -5.97
C LEU A 98 -2.03 -31.02 -5.11
N ILE A 99 -2.83 -30.09 -4.59
CA ILE A 99 -3.99 -30.45 -3.77
C ILE A 99 -5.02 -31.28 -4.56
N PRO A 100 -5.51 -30.85 -5.73
CA PRO A 100 -6.42 -31.68 -6.54
C PRO A 100 -5.79 -32.97 -6.99
N TRP A 101 -4.49 -32.95 -7.33
CA TRP A 101 -3.76 -34.15 -7.76
C TRP A 101 -3.65 -35.18 -6.63
N PHE A 102 -3.31 -34.78 -5.40
CA PHE A 102 -3.30 -35.66 -4.25
C PHE A 102 -4.70 -36.16 -3.90
N ALA A 103 -5.71 -35.29 -3.90
CA ALA A 103 -7.09 -35.69 -3.66
C ALA A 103 -7.59 -36.70 -4.66
N TRP A 104 -7.20 -36.56 -5.93
CA TRP A 104 -7.53 -37.56 -6.97
C TRP A 104 -6.71 -38.84 -6.83
N ARG A 105 -5.40 -38.75 -6.57
CA ARG A 105 -4.44 -39.87 -6.49
C ARG A 105 -4.73 -40.76 -5.30
N TYR A 106 -5.11 -40.21 -4.16
CA TYR A 106 -5.35 -40.95 -2.92
C TYR A 106 -6.84 -41.03 -2.54
N ARG A 107 -7.74 -40.87 -3.52
CA ARG A 107 -9.18 -41.02 -3.29
C ARG A 107 -9.54 -42.42 -2.80
N TYR A 108 -10.62 -42.54 -2.00
CA TYR A 108 -11.15 -43.83 -1.59
C TYR A 108 -11.42 -44.75 -2.80
N GLY A 109 -10.94 -46.01 -2.76
CA GLY A 109 -11.04 -46.97 -3.86
C GLY A 109 -9.93 -46.87 -4.93
N ALA A 110 -8.91 -46.03 -4.76
CA ALA A 110 -7.76 -46.00 -5.65
C ALA A 110 -6.91 -47.26 -5.47
N LYS A 111 -6.91 -48.13 -6.46
CA LYS A 111 -6.18 -49.46 -6.46
C LYS A 111 -4.65 -49.33 -6.37
N SER A 112 -4.10 -48.15 -6.56
CA SER A 112 -2.66 -47.88 -6.64
C SER A 112 -2.06 -47.24 -5.39
N SER A 113 -2.82 -47.08 -4.31
CA SER A 113 -2.29 -46.54 -3.05
C SER A 113 -1.58 -47.63 -2.27
N ARG A 114 -0.26 -47.47 -2.12
CA ARG A 114 0.55 -48.38 -1.31
C ARG A 114 0.40 -47.96 0.16
N TYR A 115 -0.19 -48.81 0.96
CA TYR A 115 -0.32 -48.62 2.39
C TYR A 115 0.98 -48.96 3.11
N THR A 116 1.62 -47.95 3.73
CA THR A 116 2.88 -48.11 4.49
C THR A 116 2.72 -47.56 5.90
N PRO A 117 2.08 -48.32 6.83
CA PRO A 117 1.72 -47.79 8.16
C PRO A 117 2.92 -47.47 9.05
N LYS A 118 4.09 -48.06 8.79
CA LYS A 118 5.32 -47.85 9.57
C LYS A 118 6.23 -46.73 8.98
N TRP A 119 5.78 -46.02 7.94
CA TRP A 119 6.56 -44.92 7.37
C TRP A 119 6.49 -43.69 8.26
N ALA A 120 7.58 -43.33 8.93
CA ALA A 120 7.66 -42.23 9.86
C ALA A 120 8.57 -41.08 9.38
N PHE A 121 9.56 -41.37 8.52
CA PHE A 121 10.58 -40.39 8.15
C PHE A 121 11.14 -40.68 6.73
N SER A 122 11.40 -39.59 5.99
CA SER A 122 12.13 -39.64 4.72
C SER A 122 13.03 -38.42 4.61
N ARG A 123 14.34 -38.63 4.69
CA ARG A 123 15.35 -37.53 4.62
C ARG A 123 15.21 -36.73 3.33
N THR A 124 14.94 -37.37 2.20
CA THR A 124 14.78 -36.70 0.91
C THR A 124 13.56 -35.79 0.90
N LEU A 125 12.42 -36.20 1.45
CA LEU A 125 11.22 -35.41 1.53
C LEU A 125 11.40 -34.24 2.51
N GLU A 126 12.09 -34.42 3.60
CA GLU A 126 12.35 -33.38 4.58
C GLU A 126 13.26 -32.32 3.99
N VAL A 127 14.36 -32.71 3.36
CA VAL A 127 15.25 -31.77 2.66
C VAL A 127 14.49 -31.00 1.57
N ALA A 128 13.66 -31.66 0.77
CA ALA A 128 12.87 -31.01 -0.25
C ALA A 128 11.83 -30.04 0.34
N ALA A 129 11.19 -30.41 1.46
CA ALA A 129 10.20 -29.59 2.14
C ALA A 129 10.80 -28.30 2.74
N TRP A 130 12.05 -28.36 3.22
CA TRP A 130 12.74 -27.19 3.77
C TRP A 130 13.47 -26.37 2.69
N SER A 131 14.03 -27.01 1.66
CA SER A 131 14.77 -26.31 0.61
C SER A 131 13.86 -25.41 -0.25
N GLY A 132 12.64 -25.86 -0.56
CA GLY A 132 11.68 -25.07 -1.33
C GLY A 132 11.42 -23.69 -0.73
N PRO A 133 10.88 -23.60 0.50
CA PRO A 133 10.68 -22.32 1.19
C PRO A 133 11.97 -21.52 1.38
N ALA A 134 13.10 -22.17 1.70
CA ALA A 134 14.38 -21.48 1.87
C ALA A 134 14.83 -20.77 0.60
N VAL A 135 14.71 -21.40 -0.57
CA VAL A 135 15.02 -20.77 -1.88
C VAL A 135 14.09 -19.61 -2.16
N ILE A 136 12.78 -19.76 -1.91
CA ILE A 136 11.80 -18.69 -2.12
C ILE A 136 12.12 -17.48 -1.23
N VAL A 137 12.44 -17.70 0.05
CA VAL A 137 12.83 -16.63 0.98
C VAL A 137 14.11 -15.94 0.52
N ALA A 138 15.11 -16.69 0.05
CA ALA A 138 16.35 -16.12 -0.47
C ALA A 138 16.10 -15.25 -1.71
N LEU A 139 15.24 -15.67 -2.64
CA LEU A 139 14.86 -14.89 -3.82
C LEU A 139 14.09 -13.63 -3.43
N LEU A 140 13.12 -13.75 -2.51
CA LEU A 140 12.39 -12.58 -2.00
C LEU A 140 13.31 -11.60 -1.28
N ALA A 141 14.24 -12.09 -0.46
CA ALA A 141 15.22 -11.23 0.21
C ALA A 141 16.09 -10.45 -0.79
N ALA A 142 16.53 -11.10 -1.87
CA ALA A 142 17.30 -10.44 -2.93
C ALA A 142 16.47 -9.37 -3.67
N LEU A 143 15.19 -9.66 -3.95
CA LEU A 143 14.28 -8.68 -4.56
C LEU A 143 14.03 -7.48 -3.63
N VAL A 144 13.76 -7.74 -2.34
CA VAL A 144 13.56 -6.68 -1.34
C VAL A 144 14.80 -5.82 -1.18
N TRP A 145 15.98 -6.44 -1.08
CA TRP A 145 17.26 -5.74 -1.02
C TRP A 145 17.42 -4.77 -2.20
N ARG A 146 17.23 -5.27 -3.41
CA ARG A 146 17.33 -4.46 -4.63
C ARG A 146 16.30 -3.32 -4.65
N SER A 147 15.04 -3.61 -4.29
CA SER A 147 13.97 -2.60 -4.31
C SER A 147 14.17 -1.51 -3.26
N THR A 148 14.63 -1.87 -2.06
CA THR A 148 14.90 -0.91 -0.97
C THR A 148 15.96 0.12 -1.38
N HIS A 149 17.03 -0.32 -2.04
CA HIS A 149 18.08 0.60 -2.51
C HIS A 149 17.66 1.40 -3.75
N ALA A 150 16.78 0.86 -4.60
CA ALA A 150 16.28 1.56 -5.77
C ALA A 150 15.22 2.61 -5.43
N LEU A 151 14.43 2.36 -4.39
CA LEU A 151 13.28 3.17 -3.98
C LEU A 151 13.54 3.96 -2.68
N ASP A 152 14.80 4.21 -2.34
CA ASP A 152 15.15 5.03 -1.18
C ASP A 152 14.51 6.43 -1.31
N PRO A 153 13.61 6.83 -0.40
CA PRO A 153 12.93 8.11 -0.46
C PRO A 153 13.86 9.31 -0.27
N TYR A 154 15.03 9.10 0.33
CA TYR A 154 16.06 10.13 0.52
C TYR A 154 16.90 10.37 -0.74
N LYS A 155 16.85 9.47 -1.70
CA LYS A 155 17.64 9.58 -2.92
C LYS A 155 17.02 10.60 -3.89
N PRO A 156 17.74 11.66 -4.28
CA PRO A 156 17.25 12.60 -5.27
C PRO A 156 16.97 11.92 -6.60
N LEU A 157 15.89 12.33 -7.25
CA LEU A 157 15.55 11.83 -8.58
C LEU A 157 16.52 12.43 -9.60
N ALA A 158 17.10 11.59 -10.46
CA ALA A 158 17.94 12.03 -11.56
C ALA A 158 17.08 12.81 -12.59
N SER A 159 17.30 14.11 -12.69
CA SER A 159 16.60 15.00 -13.62
C SER A 159 17.52 16.09 -14.11
N GLY A 160 17.31 16.56 -15.33
CA GLY A 160 17.99 17.74 -15.86
C GLY A 160 17.48 19.08 -15.32
N THR A 161 16.39 19.09 -14.54
CA THR A 161 15.80 20.28 -13.93
C THR A 161 16.00 20.27 -12.41
N PRO A 162 16.26 21.45 -11.79
CA PRO A 162 16.35 21.54 -10.34
C PRO A 162 15.03 21.14 -9.69
N ALA A 163 15.12 20.43 -8.56
CA ALA A 163 13.94 19.99 -7.82
C ALA A 163 13.21 21.16 -7.18
N LEU A 164 11.87 21.15 -7.23
CA LEU A 164 11.05 22.07 -6.47
C LEU A 164 11.14 21.72 -4.99
N ARG A 165 11.56 22.65 -4.15
CA ARG A 165 11.63 22.47 -2.70
C ARG A 165 10.27 22.73 -2.05
N VAL A 166 9.79 21.77 -1.26
CA VAL A 166 8.55 21.88 -0.49
C VAL A 166 8.79 21.43 0.95
N LEU A 167 8.43 22.29 1.90
CA LEU A 167 8.48 21.97 3.32
C LEU A 167 7.07 21.56 3.78
N VAL A 168 6.96 20.44 4.47
CA VAL A 168 5.68 19.84 4.83
C VAL A 168 5.59 19.70 6.34
N ILE A 169 4.55 20.28 6.92
CA ILE A 169 4.28 20.17 8.36
C ILE A 169 2.96 19.47 8.57
N GLY A 170 3.01 18.35 9.30
CA GLY A 170 1.81 17.63 9.75
C GLY A 170 1.26 18.28 11.02
N TYR A 171 0.03 18.75 10.97
CA TYR A 171 -0.78 19.17 12.12
C TYR A 171 -1.90 18.16 12.37
N ASP A 172 -2.65 18.30 13.45
CA ASP A 172 -3.83 17.47 13.68
C ASP A 172 -4.84 17.66 12.55
N TRP A 173 -4.97 16.60 11.74
CA TRP A 173 -5.87 16.38 10.62
C TRP A 173 -5.71 17.29 9.40
N LYS A 174 -4.54 17.92 9.24
CA LYS A 174 -4.20 18.77 8.08
C LYS A 174 -2.71 18.75 7.78
N TRP A 175 -2.39 18.98 6.51
CA TRP A 175 -1.03 19.13 6.02
C TRP A 175 -0.82 20.55 5.53
N LEU A 176 0.20 21.23 6.04
CA LEU A 176 0.67 22.52 5.55
C LEU A 176 1.85 22.28 4.61
N PHE A 177 1.71 22.70 3.37
CA PHE A 177 2.74 22.67 2.33
C PHE A 177 3.29 24.07 2.12
N ILE A 178 4.57 24.28 2.38
CA ILE A 178 5.26 25.55 2.24
C ILE A 178 6.20 25.48 1.05
N TYR A 179 6.15 26.46 0.19
CA TYR A 179 7.03 26.66 -0.96
C TYR A 179 7.96 27.84 -0.66
N PRO A 180 9.11 27.61 -0.01
CA PRO A 180 9.92 28.71 0.52
C PRO A 180 10.48 29.62 -0.56
N ASP A 181 10.87 29.06 -1.71
CA ASP A 181 11.43 29.82 -2.82
C ASP A 181 10.37 30.68 -3.54
N GLN A 182 9.10 30.27 -3.46
CA GLN A 182 7.95 31.00 -4.01
C GLN A 182 7.27 31.91 -2.98
N GLY A 183 7.55 31.76 -1.69
CA GLY A 183 6.94 32.56 -0.62
C GLY A 183 5.44 32.34 -0.46
N VAL A 184 4.94 31.13 -0.78
CA VAL A 184 3.54 30.76 -0.69
C VAL A 184 3.38 29.43 0.07
N ALA A 185 2.17 29.19 0.61
CA ALA A 185 1.84 27.90 1.22
C ALA A 185 0.40 27.47 0.90
N SER A 186 0.09 26.22 1.14
CA SER A 186 -1.24 25.67 0.92
C SER A 186 -1.61 24.62 1.96
N ILE A 187 -2.91 24.46 2.21
CA ILE A 187 -3.51 23.38 3.00
C ILE A 187 -4.58 22.69 2.15
N GLY A 188 -4.61 21.35 2.17
CA GLY A 188 -5.62 20.53 1.48
C GLY A 188 -5.38 20.33 -0.01
N VAL A 189 -4.51 21.11 -0.63
CA VAL A 189 -4.04 20.93 -2.01
C VAL A 189 -2.53 21.06 -2.02
N LEU A 190 -1.86 20.21 -2.80
CA LEU A 190 -0.43 20.22 -3.04
C LEU A 190 -0.21 20.48 -4.54
N PRO A 191 -0.07 21.73 -4.99
CA PRO A 191 0.25 22.06 -6.37
C PRO A 191 1.69 21.70 -6.72
N LEU A 192 1.87 21.02 -7.86
CA LEU A 192 3.16 20.54 -8.36
C LEU A 192 3.30 20.83 -9.85
N PRO A 193 4.48 21.23 -10.34
CA PRO A 193 4.75 21.26 -11.77
C PRO A 193 4.96 19.83 -12.29
N ALA A 194 4.25 19.45 -13.36
CA ALA A 194 4.45 18.18 -14.02
C ALA A 194 5.82 18.13 -14.73
N GLY A 195 6.47 16.96 -14.71
CA GLY A 195 7.79 16.74 -15.31
C GLY A 195 8.96 17.28 -14.48
N GLN A 196 8.72 17.96 -13.36
CA GLN A 196 9.77 18.47 -12.48
C GLN A 196 9.84 17.64 -11.19
N PRO A 197 11.03 17.24 -10.73
CA PRO A 197 11.19 16.60 -9.44
C PRO A 197 10.79 17.53 -8.29
N VAL A 198 10.24 16.95 -7.25
CA VAL A 198 9.88 17.65 -6.01
C VAL A 198 10.64 17.03 -4.86
N ALA A 199 11.41 17.86 -4.15
CA ALA A 199 12.13 17.49 -2.94
C ALA A 199 11.36 18.00 -1.73
N MET A 200 10.77 17.08 -0.97
CA MET A 200 10.00 17.41 0.23
C MET A 200 10.83 17.17 1.47
N GLN A 201 10.76 18.10 2.43
CA GLN A 201 11.23 17.91 3.80
C GLN A 201 10.02 17.92 4.72
N LEU A 202 9.89 16.90 5.57
CA LEU A 202 8.70 16.68 6.37
C LEU A 202 9.03 16.67 7.86
N THR A 203 8.14 17.27 8.64
CA THR A 203 8.11 17.17 10.10
C THR A 203 6.67 17.13 10.58
N SER A 204 6.47 16.84 11.86
CA SER A 204 5.15 16.92 12.50
C SER A 204 5.21 17.91 13.67
N ALA A 205 4.18 18.73 13.79
CA ALA A 205 3.99 19.62 14.94
C ALA A 205 3.32 18.90 16.12
N THR A 206 2.78 17.69 15.92
CA THR A 206 2.01 16.94 16.91
C THR A 206 2.54 15.51 17.01
N VAL A 207 1.71 14.51 16.78
CA VAL A 207 2.09 13.10 16.80
C VAL A 207 2.70 12.66 15.49
N MET A 208 3.29 11.47 15.48
CA MET A 208 3.78 10.84 14.25
C MET A 208 2.65 10.68 13.22
N GLN A 209 2.93 11.06 12.01
CA GLN A 209 2.04 10.99 10.86
C GLN A 209 2.75 10.35 9.68
N SER A 210 2.03 9.94 8.66
CA SER A 210 2.61 9.34 7.47
C SER A 210 1.97 9.92 6.22
N LEU A 211 2.77 10.58 5.40
CA LEU A 211 2.33 11.15 4.14
C LEU A 211 2.48 10.13 3.03
N GLN A 212 1.41 9.87 2.28
CA GLN A 212 1.40 8.98 1.12
C GLN A 212 0.63 9.62 -0.04
N ILE A 213 1.18 9.47 -1.25
CA ILE A 213 0.51 9.77 -2.52
C ILE A 213 0.64 8.53 -3.41
N PRO A 214 -0.31 7.58 -3.37
CA PRO A 214 -0.17 6.25 -3.99
C PRO A 214 0.16 6.27 -5.48
N ALA A 215 -0.37 7.25 -6.22
CA ALA A 215 -0.15 7.39 -7.66
C ALA A 215 1.26 7.88 -8.02
N LEU A 216 1.94 8.60 -7.11
CA LEU A 216 3.29 9.14 -7.33
C LEU A 216 4.38 8.30 -6.65
N GLY A 217 3.99 7.41 -5.75
CA GLY A 217 4.88 6.48 -5.05
C GLY A 217 5.09 6.85 -3.59
N SER A 218 5.92 6.11 -2.95
CA SER A 218 6.48 6.21 -1.59
C SER A 218 5.59 6.78 -0.48
N GLN A 219 5.78 6.22 0.67
CA GLN A 219 5.23 6.67 1.95
C GLN A 219 6.40 7.07 2.84
N ILE A 220 6.26 8.18 3.58
CA ILE A 220 7.28 8.61 4.53
C ILE A 220 6.63 9.08 5.84
N TYR A 221 7.28 8.81 6.95
CA TYR A 221 6.85 9.28 8.25
C TYR A 221 7.28 10.73 8.48
N ALA A 222 6.40 11.52 9.06
CA ALA A 222 6.65 12.85 9.59
C ALA A 222 6.56 12.77 11.11
N MET A 223 7.65 13.09 11.81
CA MET A 223 7.78 12.99 13.25
C MET A 223 8.22 14.32 13.85
N GLY A 224 7.72 14.65 15.03
CA GLY A 224 8.15 15.84 15.76
C GLY A 224 9.64 15.77 16.11
N GLY A 225 10.35 16.89 15.95
CA GLY A 225 11.78 16.98 16.22
C GLY A 225 12.71 16.30 15.22
N MET A 226 12.15 15.74 14.14
CA MET A 226 12.92 15.11 13.07
C MET A 226 12.54 15.69 11.71
N VAL A 227 13.50 15.68 10.79
CA VAL A 227 13.28 16.06 9.40
C VAL A 227 13.49 14.83 8.52
N THR A 228 12.44 14.39 7.84
CA THR A 228 12.50 13.31 6.86
C THR A 228 12.43 13.87 5.44
N GLN A 229 12.92 13.12 4.46
CA GLN A 229 12.98 13.56 3.07
C GLN A 229 12.19 12.62 2.18
N LEU A 230 11.50 13.18 1.20
CA LEU A 230 10.76 12.44 0.19
C LEU A 230 10.95 13.09 -1.19
N HIS A 231 11.38 12.30 -2.15
CA HIS A 231 11.52 12.74 -3.52
C HIS A 231 10.47 12.05 -4.40
N LEU A 232 9.70 12.84 -5.11
CA LEU A 232 8.72 12.34 -6.08
C LEU A 232 8.58 13.28 -7.27
N GLN A 233 7.91 12.77 -8.32
CA GLN A 233 7.65 13.52 -9.54
C GLN A 233 6.33 13.03 -10.13
N ALA A 234 5.54 13.94 -10.66
CA ALA A 234 4.41 13.63 -11.51
C ALA A 234 4.83 13.79 -12.97
N ASP A 235 4.66 12.75 -13.79
CA ASP A 235 5.09 12.77 -15.19
C ASP A 235 4.15 13.63 -16.05
N LYS A 236 2.86 13.67 -15.71
CA LYS A 236 1.81 14.34 -16.47
C LYS A 236 0.91 15.18 -15.55
N PRO A 237 0.26 16.23 -16.08
CA PRO A 237 -0.79 16.93 -15.37
C PRO A 237 -1.91 15.98 -14.94
N GLY A 238 -2.40 16.15 -13.70
CA GLY A 238 -3.43 15.30 -13.12
C GLY A 238 -3.73 15.66 -11.67
N ARG A 239 -4.72 15.01 -11.10
CA ARG A 239 -5.12 15.18 -9.69
C ARG A 239 -4.96 13.84 -8.99
N PHE A 240 -4.17 13.81 -7.92
CA PHE A 240 -3.84 12.59 -7.20
C PHE A 240 -4.24 12.76 -5.74
N MET A 241 -4.87 11.75 -5.16
CA MET A 241 -5.19 11.78 -3.74
C MET A 241 -3.92 11.51 -2.92
N GLY A 242 -3.74 12.33 -1.90
CA GLY A 242 -2.78 12.09 -0.84
C GLY A 242 -3.49 12.00 0.51
N GLU A 243 -2.95 11.22 1.42
CA GLU A 243 -3.55 10.99 2.73
C GLU A 243 -2.51 10.73 3.82
N ASN A 244 -2.97 10.83 5.07
CA ASN A 244 -2.24 10.31 6.21
C ASN A 244 -2.61 8.84 6.39
N THR A 245 -1.62 7.96 6.53
CA THR A 245 -1.82 6.52 6.73
C THR A 245 -1.53 6.07 8.16
N MET A 246 -1.15 7.00 9.06
CA MET A 246 -0.96 6.74 10.48
C MET A 246 -2.09 7.37 11.29
N TYR A 247 -2.80 6.55 12.06
CA TYR A 247 -3.90 7.02 12.90
C TYR A 247 -3.45 8.05 13.93
N ASN A 248 -4.12 9.23 13.95
CA ASN A 248 -3.82 10.35 14.82
C ASN A 248 -5.06 10.98 15.47
N GLY A 249 -6.11 10.20 15.70
CA GLY A 249 -7.31 10.61 16.42
C GLY A 249 -8.55 10.79 15.57
N ASP A 250 -9.58 11.45 16.11
CA ASP A 250 -10.94 11.45 15.59
C ASP A 250 -11.10 12.01 14.18
N GLY A 251 -10.30 13.01 13.81
CA GLY A 251 -10.31 13.61 12.48
C GLY A 251 -9.40 12.95 11.46
N PHE A 252 -8.77 11.83 11.80
CA PHE A 252 -7.84 11.09 10.92
C PHE A 252 -8.39 10.87 9.51
N HIS A 253 -9.63 10.40 9.39
CA HIS A 253 -10.26 10.11 8.10
C HIS A 253 -10.45 11.34 7.20
N GLN A 254 -10.35 12.55 7.75
CA GLN A 254 -10.47 13.81 7.02
C GLN A 254 -9.10 14.39 6.62
N GLN A 255 -7.99 13.83 7.11
CA GLN A 255 -6.64 14.28 6.80
C GLN A 255 -6.21 13.79 5.41
N ARG A 256 -6.93 14.27 4.40
CA ARG A 256 -6.69 14.02 2.98
C ARG A 256 -6.41 15.31 2.25
N PHE A 257 -5.62 15.22 1.20
CA PHE A 257 -5.32 16.34 0.32
C PHE A 257 -5.31 15.89 -1.14
N THR A 258 -5.30 16.83 -2.06
CA THR A 258 -5.16 16.55 -3.49
C THR A 258 -3.82 17.08 -3.99
N ALA A 259 -2.94 16.22 -4.45
CA ALA A 259 -1.79 16.64 -5.23
C ALA A 259 -2.25 16.98 -6.65
N VAL A 260 -2.05 18.22 -7.06
CA VAL A 260 -2.46 18.72 -8.38
C VAL A 260 -1.21 19.00 -9.20
N ALA A 261 -0.87 18.05 -10.07
CA ALA A 261 0.16 18.27 -11.06
C ALA A 261 -0.39 19.10 -12.21
N MET A 262 0.29 20.16 -12.55
CA MET A 262 -0.10 21.10 -13.60
C MET A 262 1.10 21.45 -14.48
N THR A 263 0.85 22.09 -15.62
CA THR A 263 1.95 22.57 -16.46
C THR A 263 2.80 23.61 -15.71
N PRO A 264 4.11 23.76 -16.02
CA PRO A 264 4.96 24.75 -15.36
C PRO A 264 4.38 26.18 -15.41
N ASP A 265 3.77 26.56 -16.51
CA ASP A 265 3.13 27.88 -16.66
C ASP A 265 1.93 28.05 -15.73
N ALA A 266 1.06 27.03 -15.64
CA ALA A 266 -0.08 27.04 -14.74
C ALA A 266 0.36 27.06 -13.26
N PHE A 267 1.47 26.39 -12.93
CA PHE A 267 2.07 26.46 -11.59
C PHE A 267 2.56 27.87 -11.27
N ASN A 268 3.27 28.51 -12.20
CA ASN A 268 3.73 29.89 -12.03
C ASN A 268 2.56 30.88 -11.87
N ASP A 269 1.48 30.69 -12.61
CA ASP A 269 0.28 31.51 -12.50
C ASP A 269 -0.44 31.27 -11.17
N TRP A 270 -0.50 30.04 -10.69
CA TRP A 270 -0.99 29.72 -9.35
C TRP A 270 -0.17 30.44 -8.26
N VAL A 271 1.17 30.42 -8.37
CA VAL A 271 2.06 31.15 -7.44
C VAL A 271 1.75 32.64 -7.44
N LYS A 272 1.62 33.27 -8.61
CA LYS A 272 1.29 34.71 -8.73
C LYS A 272 -0.06 35.02 -8.09
N GLN A 273 -1.08 34.21 -8.36
CA GLN A 273 -2.42 34.38 -7.79
C GLN A 273 -2.41 34.21 -6.26
N THR A 274 -1.69 33.20 -5.76
CA THR A 274 -1.57 32.94 -4.32
C THR A 274 -0.83 34.06 -3.61
N ARG A 275 0.24 34.62 -4.19
CA ARG A 275 0.91 35.81 -3.64
C ARG A 275 0.01 37.02 -3.56
N ALA A 276 -0.85 37.22 -4.55
CA ALA A 276 -1.72 38.39 -4.63
C ALA A 276 -2.97 38.27 -3.76
N ARG A 277 -3.52 37.05 -3.59
CA ARG A 277 -4.84 36.83 -2.98
C ARG A 277 -4.83 35.90 -1.78
N GLY A 278 -3.71 35.29 -1.47
CA GLY A 278 -3.57 34.36 -0.34
C GLY A 278 -3.77 35.06 1.00
N VAL A 279 -4.16 34.28 1.99
CA VAL A 279 -4.21 34.77 3.39
C VAL A 279 -2.79 35.01 3.89
N PRO A 280 -2.50 36.08 4.59
CA PRO A 280 -1.19 36.22 5.23
C PRO A 280 -0.92 35.08 6.22
N LEU A 281 0.23 34.42 6.08
CA LEU A 281 0.66 33.38 7.01
C LEU A 281 1.40 34.04 8.19
N ASP A 282 0.67 34.75 9.01
CA ASP A 282 1.14 35.43 10.21
C ASP A 282 0.99 34.57 11.48
N ALA A 283 1.42 35.10 12.62
CA ALA A 283 1.35 34.40 13.91
C ALA A 283 -0.09 34.02 14.30
N SER A 284 -1.07 34.89 13.98
CA SER A 284 -2.48 34.62 14.27
C SER A 284 -3.04 33.46 13.43
N THR A 285 -2.71 33.43 12.15
CA THR A 285 -3.08 32.37 11.23
C THR A 285 -2.39 31.05 11.59
N LEU A 286 -1.11 31.09 11.95
CA LEU A 286 -0.37 29.90 12.40
C LEU A 286 -0.97 29.32 13.69
N LYS A 287 -1.42 30.17 14.61
CA LYS A 287 -2.13 29.73 15.81
C LYS A 287 -3.40 28.96 15.46
N LEU A 288 -4.24 29.47 14.55
CA LEU A 288 -5.44 28.78 14.08
C LEU A 288 -5.10 27.46 13.37
N ILE A 289 -4.01 27.42 12.61
CA ILE A 289 -3.53 26.20 11.96
C ILE A 289 -3.07 25.18 13.00
N SER A 290 -2.44 25.58 14.09
CA SER A 290 -1.96 24.69 15.15
C SER A 290 -3.07 24.10 16.02
N GLU A 291 -4.25 24.72 16.05
CA GLU A 291 -5.40 24.19 16.77
C GLU A 291 -5.84 22.82 16.22
N ARG A 292 -6.34 21.97 17.10
CA ARG A 292 -6.85 20.63 16.75
C ARG A 292 -8.17 20.70 16.01
N THR A 293 -8.11 21.06 14.74
CA THR A 293 -9.26 21.31 13.87
C THR A 293 -9.12 20.61 12.52
N THR A 294 -10.25 20.28 11.93
CA THR A 294 -10.29 19.79 10.55
C THR A 294 -10.11 20.95 9.56
N ARG A 295 -9.75 20.63 8.30
CA ARG A 295 -9.66 21.63 7.24
C ARG A 295 -10.95 22.46 7.08
N ALA A 296 -12.12 21.84 7.22
CA ALA A 296 -13.40 22.53 7.11
C ALA A 296 -13.60 23.56 8.23
N GLN A 297 -13.26 23.20 9.45
CA GLN A 297 -13.32 24.12 10.62
C GLN A 297 -12.33 25.26 10.47
N LEU A 298 -11.10 24.98 10.01
CA LEU A 298 -10.10 26.01 9.75
C LEU A 298 -10.57 26.99 8.65
N THR A 299 -11.18 26.52 7.57
CA THR A 299 -11.74 27.37 6.50
C THR A 299 -12.79 28.31 7.05
N ALA A 300 -13.68 27.81 7.91
CA ALA A 300 -14.71 28.62 8.56
C ALA A 300 -14.10 29.67 9.52
N ALA A 301 -13.09 29.30 10.31
CA ALA A 301 -12.40 30.21 11.24
C ALA A 301 -11.64 31.32 10.50
N LEU A 302 -11.11 31.06 9.33
CA LEU A 302 -10.45 32.07 8.48
C LEU A 302 -11.45 32.97 7.71
N GLY A 303 -12.75 32.74 7.84
CA GLY A 303 -13.78 33.52 7.13
C GLY A 303 -13.70 33.41 5.61
N GLN A 304 -13.05 32.39 5.08
CA GLN A 304 -12.84 32.23 3.65
C GLN A 304 -13.93 31.37 3.01
N SER A 305 -14.36 31.76 1.82
CA SER A 305 -15.06 30.84 0.92
C SER A 305 -14.05 29.78 0.47
N ARG A 306 -14.45 28.51 0.56
CA ARG A 306 -13.65 27.39 0.06
C ARG A 306 -13.29 27.64 -1.41
N ALA A 307 -12.01 27.64 -1.76
CA ALA A 307 -11.61 27.67 -3.16
C ALA A 307 -12.29 26.49 -3.90
N SER A 308 -12.55 26.64 -5.18
CA SER A 308 -13.27 25.63 -5.99
C SER A 308 -12.63 24.25 -5.96
N ASP A 309 -11.33 24.19 -5.69
CA ASP A 309 -10.54 22.94 -5.55
C ASP A 309 -10.45 22.43 -4.09
N GLY A 310 -11.03 23.15 -3.13
CA GLY A 310 -11.03 22.83 -1.71
C GLY A 310 -9.73 23.17 -0.98
N GLY A 311 -8.81 23.94 -1.59
CA GLY A 311 -7.57 24.40 -1.00
C GLY A 311 -7.74 25.65 -0.16
N ILE A 312 -6.82 25.86 0.78
CA ILE A 312 -6.61 27.12 1.49
C ILE A 312 -5.20 27.56 1.11
N TYR A 313 -5.06 28.82 0.64
CA TYR A 313 -3.80 29.32 0.11
C TYR A 313 -3.30 30.51 0.92
N PHE A 314 -1.99 30.53 1.17
CA PHE A 314 -1.35 31.53 2.02
C PHE A 314 -0.22 32.22 1.26
N ASN A 315 -0.03 33.50 1.52
CA ASN A 315 1.15 34.24 1.11
C ASN A 315 2.09 34.48 2.32
N HIS A 316 3.23 35.15 2.09
CA HIS A 316 4.25 35.41 3.12
C HIS A 316 4.78 34.14 3.84
N ALA A 317 4.78 33.01 3.18
CA ALA A 317 5.29 31.77 3.73
C ALA A 317 6.82 31.74 3.66
N THR A 318 7.47 31.56 4.83
CA THR A 318 8.93 31.50 4.95
C THR A 318 9.40 30.13 5.44
N SER A 319 10.68 29.80 5.22
CA SER A 319 11.31 28.58 5.74
C SER A 319 11.38 28.55 7.27
N ASP A 320 11.39 29.73 7.91
CA ASP A 320 11.52 29.85 9.37
C ASP A 320 10.38 29.16 10.12
N ILE A 321 9.16 29.17 9.52
CA ILE A 321 8.00 28.46 10.09
C ILE A 321 8.31 26.98 10.30
N PHE A 322 8.90 26.32 9.29
CA PHE A 322 9.28 24.92 9.37
C PHE A 322 10.36 24.69 10.43
N SER A 323 11.42 25.50 10.40
CA SER A 323 12.54 25.43 11.34
C SER A 323 12.09 25.60 12.79
N ASN A 324 11.20 26.56 13.04
CA ASN A 324 10.65 26.83 14.37
C ASN A 324 9.82 25.64 14.89
N VAL A 325 9.02 24.99 14.02
CA VAL A 325 8.27 23.79 14.41
C VAL A 325 9.21 22.65 14.76
N VAL A 326 10.26 22.42 13.98
CA VAL A 326 11.27 21.38 14.29
C VAL A 326 11.93 21.66 15.65
N MET A 327 12.38 22.89 15.88
CA MET A 327 13.05 23.27 17.15
C MET A 327 12.11 23.17 18.36
N ALA A 328 10.87 23.64 18.22
CA ALA A 328 9.88 23.55 19.28
C ALA A 328 9.55 22.12 19.68
N THR A 329 9.39 21.23 18.69
CA THR A 329 9.12 19.81 18.93
C THR A 329 10.34 19.03 19.43
N MET A 330 11.56 19.42 19.05
CA MET A 330 12.81 18.88 19.63
C MET A 330 12.93 19.20 21.13
N ASN A 331 12.54 20.41 21.52
CA ASN A 331 12.60 20.89 22.91
C ASN A 331 11.42 20.39 23.77
N GLY A 332 10.51 19.57 23.22
CA GLY A 332 9.33 19.09 23.93
C GLY A 332 8.27 20.16 24.16
N THR A 333 8.42 21.35 23.55
CA THR A 333 7.42 22.41 23.57
C THR A 333 6.56 22.28 22.31
N VAL A 334 5.24 22.33 22.49
CA VAL A 334 4.34 22.49 21.34
C VAL A 334 4.71 23.82 20.67
N ALA A 335 4.90 23.82 19.36
CA ALA A 335 5.32 25.01 18.62
C ALA A 335 4.38 26.19 18.93
N ASP A 336 4.86 27.15 19.73
CA ASP A 336 4.13 28.40 19.96
C ASP A 336 4.33 29.27 18.72
N PRO A 337 3.24 29.64 18.02
CA PRO A 337 3.31 30.48 16.83
C PRO A 337 3.95 31.84 17.06
N GLN A 338 4.07 32.28 18.32
CA GLN A 338 4.55 33.63 18.67
C GLN A 338 6.07 33.77 18.72
N THR A 339 6.85 32.66 18.65
CA THR A 339 8.32 32.74 18.70
C THR A 339 8.99 33.03 17.35
N THR A 340 8.28 33.56 16.39
CA THR A 340 8.79 33.87 15.04
C THR A 340 9.56 35.21 14.94
N GLY A 341 10.29 35.60 15.95
CA GLY A 341 11.11 36.81 15.98
C GLY A 341 12.59 36.56 16.27
N HIS A 342 13.42 36.51 15.27
CA HIS A 342 14.82 36.99 15.27
C HIS A 342 15.98 36.17 15.89
N ALA A 343 15.92 34.86 16.15
CA ALA A 343 17.12 34.24 16.77
C ALA A 343 17.61 32.86 16.28
N ALA A 344 17.16 32.32 15.17
CA ALA A 344 17.52 30.92 14.84
C ALA A 344 18.21 30.67 13.49
N THR A 345 18.69 31.68 12.79
CA THR A 345 19.14 31.54 11.39
C THR A 345 20.48 30.81 11.23
N SER A 346 21.33 30.71 12.25
CA SER A 346 22.68 30.16 12.10
C SER A 346 22.84 28.68 12.44
N THR A 347 22.01 28.14 13.33
CA THR A 347 22.20 26.75 13.81
C THR A 347 21.47 25.71 12.97
N VAL A 348 20.33 26.05 12.37
CA VAL A 348 19.52 25.10 11.59
C VAL A 348 20.06 24.92 10.19
N VAL A 349 20.66 25.95 9.58
CA VAL A 349 21.39 25.83 8.30
C VAL A 349 22.50 24.80 8.41
N ASN A 350 23.22 24.76 9.52
CA ASN A 350 24.31 23.81 9.77
C ASN A 350 23.81 22.36 9.95
N VAL A 351 22.62 22.15 10.52
CA VAL A 351 22.05 20.79 10.67
C VAL A 351 21.52 20.24 9.35
N VAL A 352 20.93 21.11 8.52
CA VAL A 352 20.43 20.74 7.19
C VAL A 352 21.58 20.54 6.20
N GLU A 353 22.63 21.38 6.25
CA GLU A 353 23.85 21.20 5.46
C GLU A 353 24.65 19.96 5.89
N ASN A 354 24.76 19.67 7.18
CA ASN A 354 25.40 18.43 7.65
C ASN A 354 24.61 17.18 7.28
N ALA A 355 23.27 17.20 7.27
CA ALA A 355 22.47 16.08 6.79
C ALA A 355 22.66 15.86 5.28
N THR A 356 22.87 16.93 4.53
CA THR A 356 23.11 16.86 3.07
C THR A 356 24.57 16.43 2.77
N SER A 357 25.54 16.84 3.59
CA SER A 357 26.95 16.45 3.45
C SER A 357 27.20 15.00 3.86
N LEU A 358 26.52 14.49 4.88
CA LEU A 358 26.60 13.07 5.29
C LEU A 358 26.02 12.11 4.25
N SER A 359 25.04 12.58 3.45
CA SER A 359 24.53 11.78 2.33
C SER A 359 25.43 11.80 1.09
N ALA A 360 26.33 12.81 0.98
CA ALA A 360 27.30 12.90 -0.10
C ALA A 360 28.58 12.09 0.15
N GLU A 361 28.91 11.81 1.41
CA GLU A 361 30.13 11.10 1.82
C GLU A 361 29.97 9.57 1.90
N GLN A 362 28.74 9.05 1.79
CA GLN A 362 28.45 7.61 1.67
C GLN A 362 28.35 7.12 0.21
N LYS A 363 29.26 7.56 -0.64
CA LYS A 363 29.42 7.00 -1.99
C LYS A 363 30.63 6.07 -1.98
N PRO A 364 30.45 4.74 -2.24
CA PRO A 364 31.59 3.85 -2.47
C PRO A 364 32.27 4.14 -3.81
#